data_0cabee965ae21a34e2cc3b48834d6c8c
#
_entry.id   0cabee965ae21a34e2cc3b48834d6c8c
#
_cell.length_a   1.000
_cell.length_b   1.000
_cell.length_c   1.000
_cell.angle_alpha   90.00
_cell.angle_beta   90.00
_cell.angle_gamma   90.00
#
_symmetry.space_group_name_H-M   'P 1'
#
loop_
_entity.id
_entity.type
_entity.pdbx_description
1 polymer ?
#
loop_
_entity_poly.entity_id
_entity_poly.type
_entity_poly.pdbx_seq_one_letter_code
_entity_poly.pdbx_strand_id
1 'polypeptide(L)'
;MNKENVMKFALEHPVKIKEIIEGERNKKEEALRAFDTALPTLTSRWNLVYHRPAVRSFEGVEGLKKIYESIVNDDASEVLVIRSPLDEGLLTRDYFEAYAKRRADRSIKTRIISNKDITPELKETDEKFERERRFWPDLDIPSEIDIWGNKVALISFKDAVIGTVIENASITETMKKLFEKVWQATSANSQDNAEKL
;
A
#
# COMPACT_ATOMS: atom_id res chain seq x y z
N MET A 1 24.43 -26.34 64.40
CA MET A 1 25.63 -25.90 63.64
C MET A 1 25.13 -25.10 62.45
N ASN A 2 25.10 -23.77 62.58
CA ASN A 2 24.73 -22.88 61.49
C ASN A 2 25.91 -22.80 60.52
N LYS A 3 25.75 -23.28 59.28
CA LYS A 3 26.69 -22.99 58.20
C LYS A 3 26.44 -21.55 57.75
N GLU A 4 27.28 -20.62 58.17
CA GLU A 4 27.31 -19.28 57.61
C GLU A 4 27.57 -19.33 56.13
N ASN A 5 26.61 -18.84 55.37
CA ASN A 5 26.72 -18.68 53.90
C ASN A 5 27.62 -17.46 53.64
N VAL A 6 28.95 -17.67 53.66
CA VAL A 6 29.88 -16.59 53.36
C VAL A 6 29.91 -16.34 51.86
N MET A 7 29.39 -15.19 51.44
CA MET A 7 29.46 -14.74 50.07
C MET A 7 30.91 -14.38 49.73
N LYS A 8 31.52 -15.16 48.81
CA LYS A 8 32.90 -14.93 48.36
C LYS A 8 32.87 -14.06 47.12
N PHE A 9 33.48 -12.90 47.15
CA PHE A 9 33.72 -12.04 46.01
C PHE A 9 35.10 -12.35 45.43
N ALA A 10 35.15 -12.64 44.12
CA ALA A 10 36.37 -12.74 43.36
C ALA A 10 36.53 -11.56 42.40
N LEU A 11 37.72 -10.99 42.32
CA LEU A 11 38.03 -9.92 41.40
C LEU A 11 38.17 -10.54 39.99
N GLU A 12 37.30 -10.15 39.07
CA GLU A 12 37.41 -10.58 37.68
C GLU A 12 38.18 -9.56 36.83
N HIS A 13 38.74 -10.03 35.71
CA HIS A 13 39.53 -9.18 34.82
C HIS A 13 38.63 -8.09 34.17
N PRO A 14 39.12 -6.82 34.07
CA PRO A 14 38.33 -5.71 33.55
C PRO A 14 37.72 -5.94 32.16
N VAL A 15 38.30 -6.82 31.31
CA VAL A 15 37.75 -7.24 30.02
C VAL A 15 36.33 -7.80 30.16
N LYS A 16 36.01 -8.45 31.27
CA LYS A 16 34.69 -9.03 31.53
C LYS A 16 33.60 -7.94 31.60
N ILE A 17 33.94 -6.77 32.09
CA ILE A 17 33.04 -5.63 32.14
C ILE A 17 32.70 -5.18 30.69
N LYS A 18 33.69 -5.17 29.80
CA LYS A 18 33.49 -4.84 28.40
C LYS A 18 32.55 -5.85 27.72
N GLU A 19 32.74 -7.14 27.93
CA GLU A 19 31.88 -8.19 27.38
C GLU A 19 30.42 -8.05 27.86
N ILE A 20 30.21 -7.71 29.14
CA ILE A 20 28.88 -7.48 29.71
C ILE A 20 28.21 -6.27 29.00
N ILE A 21 28.95 -5.16 28.87
CA ILE A 21 28.43 -3.94 28.23
C ILE A 21 28.08 -4.20 26.75
N GLU A 22 28.93 -4.92 26.02
CA GLU A 22 28.68 -5.30 24.64
C GLU A 22 27.46 -6.24 24.51
N GLY A 23 27.31 -7.19 25.42
CA GLY A 23 26.14 -8.06 25.49
C GLY A 23 24.84 -7.29 25.74
N GLU A 24 24.85 -6.33 26.67
CA GLU A 24 23.69 -5.47 26.93
C GLU A 24 23.36 -4.57 25.73
N ARG A 25 24.38 -4.03 25.07
CA ARG A 25 24.17 -3.24 23.83
C ARG A 25 23.50 -4.07 22.75
N ASN A 26 24.01 -5.28 22.49
CA ASN A 26 23.45 -6.16 21.47
C ASN A 26 21.99 -6.53 21.74
N LYS A 27 21.65 -6.84 23.01
CA LYS A 27 20.25 -7.08 23.41
C LYS A 27 19.34 -5.87 23.14
N LYS A 28 19.83 -4.68 23.42
CA LYS A 28 19.07 -3.44 23.15
C LYS A 28 18.88 -3.20 21.66
N GLU A 29 19.90 -3.46 20.83
CA GLU A 29 19.81 -3.37 19.37
C GLU A 29 18.81 -4.38 18.79
N GLU A 30 18.79 -5.62 19.29
CA GLU A 30 17.80 -6.62 18.91
C GLU A 30 16.37 -6.22 19.29
N ALA A 31 16.20 -5.71 20.52
CA ALA A 31 14.90 -5.22 21.00
C ALA A 31 14.39 -4.04 20.16
N LEU A 32 15.28 -3.12 19.77
CA LEU A 32 14.95 -2.00 18.89
C LEU A 32 14.48 -2.48 17.52
N ARG A 33 15.20 -3.40 16.88
CA ARG A 33 14.81 -3.97 15.60
C ARG A 33 13.45 -4.69 15.67
N ALA A 34 13.23 -5.45 16.73
CA ALA A 34 11.94 -6.10 16.96
C ALA A 34 10.80 -5.08 17.15
N PHE A 35 11.05 -3.99 17.86
CA PHE A 35 10.10 -2.91 18.05
C PHE A 35 9.81 -2.18 16.72
N ASP A 36 10.84 -1.83 15.94
CA ASP A 36 10.69 -1.18 14.63
C ASP A 36 9.86 -2.03 13.67
N THR A 37 10.01 -3.35 13.73
CA THR A 37 9.19 -4.29 12.96
C THR A 37 7.73 -4.30 13.43
N ALA A 38 7.48 -4.21 14.73
CA ALA A 38 6.14 -4.22 15.30
C ALA A 38 5.44 -2.85 15.25
N LEU A 39 6.20 -1.76 15.19
CA LEU A 39 5.71 -0.39 15.31
C LEU A 39 4.59 -0.04 14.32
N PRO A 40 4.64 -0.41 13.01
CA PRO A 40 3.55 -0.12 12.09
C PRO A 40 2.22 -0.76 12.51
N THR A 41 2.28 -2.01 12.99
CA THR A 41 1.09 -2.74 13.47
C THR A 41 0.53 -2.12 14.74
N LEU A 42 1.39 -1.76 15.68
CA LEU A 42 0.99 -1.11 16.94
C LEU A 42 0.38 0.26 16.66
N THR A 43 0.96 1.05 15.77
CA THR A 43 0.45 2.36 15.35
C THR A 43 -0.91 2.23 14.68
N SER A 44 -1.09 1.23 13.80
CA SER A 44 -2.38 0.97 13.15
C SER A 44 -3.46 0.65 14.19
N ARG A 45 -3.18 -0.26 15.13
CA ARG A 45 -4.11 -0.61 16.21
C ARG A 45 -4.43 0.59 17.11
N TRP A 46 -3.44 1.39 17.45
CA TRP A 46 -3.63 2.58 18.27
C TRP A 46 -4.55 3.61 17.56
N ASN A 47 -4.35 3.82 16.27
CA ASN A 47 -5.21 4.70 15.48
C ASN A 47 -6.66 4.21 15.41
N LEU A 48 -6.88 2.89 15.31
CA LEU A 48 -8.22 2.30 15.33
C LEU A 48 -8.96 2.58 16.64
N VAL A 49 -8.27 2.44 17.79
CA VAL A 49 -8.87 2.67 19.11
C VAL A 49 -9.26 4.14 19.32
N TYR A 50 -8.47 5.06 18.81
CA TYR A 50 -8.72 6.51 18.96
C TYR A 50 -9.48 7.12 17.77
N HIS A 51 -10.01 6.31 16.83
CA HIS A 51 -10.69 6.79 15.61
C HIS A 51 -9.88 7.82 14.81
N ARG A 52 -8.57 7.82 14.96
CA ARG A 52 -7.67 8.68 14.20
C ARG A 52 -7.35 8.00 12.87
N PRO A 53 -7.46 8.70 11.74
CA PRO A 53 -7.02 8.16 10.46
C PRO A 53 -5.53 7.88 10.52
N ALA A 54 -5.11 6.67 10.14
CA ALA A 54 -3.70 6.41 9.89
C ALA A 54 -3.35 6.99 8.52
N VAL A 55 -2.41 7.93 8.51
CA VAL A 55 -1.89 8.54 7.28
C VAL A 55 -0.43 8.15 7.14
N ARG A 56 -0.07 7.56 6.00
CA ARG A 56 1.31 7.16 5.68
C ARG A 56 1.71 7.76 4.35
N SER A 57 2.90 8.36 4.29
CA SER A 57 3.48 8.88 3.06
C SER A 57 4.57 7.95 2.53
N PHE A 58 4.66 7.85 1.22
CA PHE A 58 5.60 7.03 0.47
C PHE A 58 6.21 7.89 -0.63
N GLU A 59 7.51 7.77 -0.84
CA GLU A 59 8.22 8.58 -1.82
C GLU A 59 8.97 7.69 -2.83
N GLY A 60 9.04 8.18 -4.06
CA GLY A 60 9.76 7.53 -5.15
C GLY A 60 9.12 6.23 -5.63
N VAL A 61 9.76 5.60 -6.58
CA VAL A 61 9.32 4.35 -7.21
C VAL A 61 9.20 3.21 -6.20
N GLU A 62 10.12 3.10 -5.26
CA GLU A 62 10.07 2.08 -4.21
C GLU A 62 8.91 2.32 -3.23
N GLY A 63 8.56 3.59 -2.97
CA GLY A 63 7.37 3.95 -2.22
C GLY A 63 6.08 3.54 -2.93
N LEU A 64 6.01 3.78 -4.24
CA LEU A 64 4.89 3.35 -5.10
C LEU A 64 4.71 1.83 -5.08
N LYS A 65 5.80 1.07 -5.21
CA LYS A 65 5.75 -0.40 -5.10
C LYS A 65 5.18 -0.86 -3.76
N LYS A 66 5.55 -0.21 -2.65
CA LYS A 66 5.01 -0.54 -1.32
C LYS A 66 3.51 -0.31 -1.22
N ILE A 67 2.96 0.70 -1.89
CA ILE A 67 1.52 0.92 -1.95
C ILE A 67 0.84 -0.24 -2.69
N TYR A 68 1.31 -0.62 -3.88
CA TYR A 68 0.76 -1.75 -4.64
C TYR A 68 0.90 -3.09 -3.89
N GLU A 69 2.04 -3.32 -3.22
CA GLU A 69 2.21 -4.51 -2.37
C GLU A 69 1.21 -4.51 -1.20
N SER A 70 0.88 -3.35 -0.63
CA SER A 70 -0.11 -3.30 0.44
C SER A 70 -1.51 -3.70 -0.03
N ILE A 71 -1.89 -3.38 -1.27
CA ILE A 71 -3.15 -3.82 -1.88
C ILE A 71 -3.21 -5.36 -1.95
N VAL A 72 -2.11 -5.98 -2.40
CA VAL A 72 -2.01 -7.46 -2.51
C VAL A 72 -2.02 -8.13 -1.14
N ASN A 73 -1.41 -7.51 -0.13
CA ASN A 73 -1.23 -8.11 1.19
C ASN A 73 -2.41 -7.85 2.14
N ASP A 74 -3.30 -6.93 1.81
CA ASP A 74 -4.51 -6.68 2.58
C ASP A 74 -5.62 -7.70 2.24
N ASP A 75 -6.52 -7.90 3.17
CA ASP A 75 -7.70 -8.76 3.00
C ASP A 75 -8.83 -7.99 2.29
N ALA A 76 -8.56 -7.56 1.05
CA ALA A 76 -9.50 -6.86 0.21
C ALA A 76 -9.97 -7.76 -0.94
N SER A 77 -11.26 -7.75 -1.25
CA SER A 77 -11.83 -8.49 -2.39
C SER A 77 -11.79 -7.70 -3.70
N GLU A 78 -11.60 -6.38 -3.61
CA GLU A 78 -11.61 -5.49 -4.76
C GLU A 78 -10.74 -4.26 -4.52
N VAL A 79 -10.14 -3.74 -5.60
CA VAL A 79 -9.54 -2.42 -5.65
C VAL A 79 -10.20 -1.57 -6.75
N LEU A 80 -10.55 -0.33 -6.42
CA LEU A 80 -11.12 0.65 -7.33
C LEU A 80 -10.05 1.67 -7.67
N VAL A 81 -9.81 1.89 -8.96
CA VAL A 81 -8.72 2.72 -9.46
C VAL A 81 -9.25 3.82 -10.37
N ILE A 82 -8.93 5.07 -10.06
CA ILE A 82 -9.03 6.17 -11.03
C ILE A 82 -7.59 6.46 -11.47
N ARG A 83 -7.27 6.05 -12.69
CA ARG A 83 -5.88 5.98 -13.15
C ARG A 83 -5.44 7.26 -13.84
N SER A 84 -4.34 7.84 -13.38
CA SER A 84 -3.67 8.93 -14.07
C SER A 84 -2.89 8.40 -15.29
N PRO A 85 -2.86 9.12 -16.40
CA PRO A 85 -1.99 8.78 -17.54
C PRO A 85 -0.50 9.00 -17.26
N LEU A 86 -0.16 9.71 -16.17
CA LEU A 86 1.22 10.09 -15.84
C LEU A 86 2.06 8.99 -15.19
N ASP A 87 1.48 7.84 -14.89
CA ASP A 87 2.21 6.69 -14.32
C ASP A 87 3.00 5.89 -15.37
N GLU A 88 2.78 6.17 -16.65
CA GLU A 88 3.40 5.43 -17.76
C GLU A 88 4.93 5.59 -17.74
N GLY A 89 5.63 4.45 -17.71
CA GLY A 89 7.10 4.41 -17.74
C GLY A 89 7.79 4.47 -16.38
N LEU A 90 7.07 4.73 -15.28
CA LEU A 90 7.66 4.72 -13.93
C LEU A 90 7.96 3.31 -13.41
N LEU A 91 7.13 2.36 -13.78
CA LEU A 91 7.30 0.94 -13.48
C LEU A 91 7.35 0.14 -14.78
N THR A 92 8.13 -0.93 -14.78
CA THR A 92 8.24 -1.80 -15.95
C THR A 92 6.94 -2.57 -16.19
N ARG A 93 6.71 -2.94 -17.45
CA ARG A 93 5.58 -3.80 -17.81
C ARG A 93 5.60 -5.11 -17.03
N ASP A 94 6.79 -5.72 -16.87
CA ASP A 94 6.96 -6.97 -16.12
C ASP A 94 6.54 -6.82 -14.66
N TYR A 95 6.81 -5.67 -14.03
CA TYR A 95 6.35 -5.40 -12.68
C TYR A 95 4.82 -5.36 -12.59
N PHE A 96 4.17 -4.64 -13.52
CA PHE A 96 2.71 -4.55 -13.54
C PHE A 96 2.04 -5.90 -13.82
N GLU A 97 2.60 -6.72 -14.71
CA GLU A 97 2.09 -8.06 -14.98
C GLU A 97 2.25 -8.97 -13.75
N ALA A 98 3.41 -8.93 -13.10
CA ALA A 98 3.65 -9.69 -11.86
C ALA A 98 2.71 -9.24 -10.72
N TYR A 99 2.50 -7.93 -10.55
CA TYR A 99 1.56 -7.38 -9.59
C TYR A 99 0.12 -7.82 -9.89
N ALA A 100 -0.32 -7.66 -11.14
CA ALA A 100 -1.66 -8.04 -11.57
C ALA A 100 -1.94 -9.53 -11.37
N LYS A 101 -0.94 -10.38 -11.67
CA LYS A 101 -1.02 -11.82 -11.43
C LYS A 101 -1.19 -12.14 -9.94
N ARG A 102 -0.34 -11.59 -9.07
CA ARG A 102 -0.41 -11.83 -7.61
C ARG A 102 -1.74 -11.38 -7.02
N ARG A 103 -2.31 -10.28 -7.53
CA ARG A 103 -3.61 -9.78 -7.14
C ARG A 103 -4.72 -10.74 -7.58
N ALA A 104 -4.70 -11.19 -8.85
CA ALA A 104 -5.66 -12.17 -9.39
C ALA A 104 -5.55 -13.52 -8.66
N ASP A 105 -4.34 -14.02 -8.38
CA ASP A 105 -4.11 -15.24 -7.60
C ASP A 105 -4.75 -15.18 -6.18
N ARG A 106 -5.02 -13.97 -5.68
CA ARG A 106 -5.74 -13.73 -4.41
C ARG A 106 -7.21 -13.37 -4.60
N SER A 107 -7.74 -13.49 -5.82
CA SER A 107 -9.12 -13.14 -6.18
C SER A 107 -9.50 -11.69 -5.86
N ILE A 108 -8.54 -10.77 -5.89
CA ILE A 108 -8.78 -9.34 -5.72
C ILE A 108 -9.13 -8.74 -7.08
N LYS A 109 -10.39 -8.45 -7.32
CA LYS A 109 -10.88 -7.84 -8.55
C LYS A 109 -10.42 -6.38 -8.68
N THR A 110 -10.38 -5.86 -9.90
CA THR A 110 -10.07 -4.44 -10.11
C THR A 110 -11.08 -3.80 -11.04
N ARG A 111 -11.61 -2.65 -10.64
CA ARG A 111 -12.34 -1.74 -11.53
C ARG A 111 -11.52 -0.48 -11.76
N ILE A 112 -11.31 -0.14 -13.03
CA ILE A 112 -10.43 0.96 -13.45
C ILE A 112 -11.23 1.97 -14.27
N ILE A 113 -11.14 3.25 -13.90
CA ILE A 113 -11.55 4.37 -14.74
C ILE A 113 -10.29 5.02 -15.28
N SER A 114 -10.19 5.22 -16.59
CA SER A 114 -9.03 5.85 -17.24
C SER A 114 -9.46 6.58 -18.51
N ASN A 115 -8.62 7.50 -18.98
CA ASN A 115 -8.78 8.14 -20.29
C ASN A 115 -8.03 7.44 -21.40
N LYS A 116 -7.49 6.25 -21.14
CA LYS A 116 -6.80 5.45 -22.14
C LYS A 116 -7.81 4.63 -22.95
N ASP A 117 -7.70 4.69 -24.27
CA ASP A 117 -8.52 3.90 -25.17
C ASP A 117 -8.40 2.40 -24.85
N ILE A 118 -9.54 1.72 -24.86
CA ILE A 118 -9.62 0.30 -24.58
C ILE A 118 -9.38 -0.47 -25.88
N THR A 119 -8.10 -0.79 -26.15
CA THR A 119 -7.73 -1.60 -27.30
C THR A 119 -8.04 -3.08 -27.08
N PRO A 120 -8.15 -3.92 -28.16
CA PRO A 120 -8.36 -5.36 -28.00
C PRO A 120 -7.31 -6.03 -27.10
N GLU A 121 -6.03 -5.65 -27.24
CA GLU A 121 -4.93 -6.21 -26.44
C GLU A 121 -5.05 -5.82 -24.97
N LEU A 122 -5.51 -4.58 -24.69
CA LEU A 122 -5.75 -4.12 -23.33
C LEU A 122 -6.92 -4.89 -22.71
N LYS A 123 -7.98 -5.14 -23.48
CA LYS A 123 -9.15 -5.90 -23.06
C LYS A 123 -8.79 -7.35 -22.74
N GLU A 124 -8.02 -8.03 -23.59
CA GLU A 124 -7.52 -9.38 -23.33
C GLU A 124 -6.69 -9.44 -22.03
N THR A 125 -5.82 -8.44 -21.83
CA THR A 125 -5.01 -8.34 -20.62
C THR A 125 -5.86 -8.08 -19.38
N ASP A 126 -6.91 -7.25 -19.51
CA ASP A 126 -7.82 -6.96 -18.40
C ASP A 126 -8.64 -8.20 -18.02
N GLU A 127 -9.14 -8.97 -18.98
CA GLU A 127 -9.83 -10.24 -18.75
C GLU A 127 -8.92 -11.26 -18.05
N LYS A 128 -7.67 -11.41 -18.53
CA LYS A 128 -6.68 -12.32 -17.94
C LYS A 128 -6.41 -12.04 -16.45
N PHE A 129 -6.48 -10.79 -16.01
CA PHE A 129 -6.14 -10.37 -14.66
C PHE A 129 -7.34 -9.89 -13.85
N GLU A 130 -8.55 -10.31 -14.20
CA GLU A 130 -9.79 -9.94 -13.47
C GLU A 130 -9.95 -8.44 -13.29
N ARG A 131 -9.77 -7.68 -14.35
CA ARG A 131 -9.94 -6.23 -14.38
C ARG A 131 -11.12 -5.85 -15.26
N GLU A 132 -11.97 -4.95 -14.78
CA GLU A 132 -12.99 -4.27 -15.57
C GLU A 132 -12.57 -2.81 -15.75
N ARG A 133 -12.56 -2.33 -16.98
CA ARG A 133 -12.14 -0.96 -17.31
C ARG A 133 -13.27 -0.19 -17.95
N ARG A 134 -13.37 1.10 -17.57
CA ARG A 134 -14.24 2.06 -18.21
C ARG A 134 -13.46 3.27 -18.71
N PHE A 135 -13.89 3.78 -19.84
CA PHE A 135 -13.28 4.91 -20.49
C PHE A 135 -13.95 6.22 -20.07
N TRP A 136 -13.13 7.20 -19.71
CA TRP A 136 -13.55 8.56 -19.43
C TRP A 136 -12.65 9.52 -20.19
N PRO A 137 -13.08 10.03 -21.40
CA PRO A 137 -12.22 10.80 -22.29
C PRO A 137 -11.69 12.10 -21.66
N ASP A 138 -12.52 12.77 -20.85
CA ASP A 138 -12.18 14.04 -20.22
C ASP A 138 -11.45 13.90 -18.89
N LEU A 139 -10.98 12.68 -18.56
CA LEU A 139 -10.24 12.45 -17.33
C LEU A 139 -8.82 13.02 -17.46
N ASP A 140 -8.66 14.27 -17.04
CA ASP A 140 -7.35 14.95 -16.93
C ASP A 140 -7.01 15.17 -15.46
N ILE A 141 -6.54 14.09 -14.83
CA ILE A 141 -6.13 14.13 -13.43
C ILE A 141 -4.62 13.87 -13.31
N PRO A 142 -3.89 14.69 -12.53
CA PRO A 142 -2.45 14.52 -12.34
C PRO A 142 -2.10 13.43 -11.32
N SER A 143 -3.09 12.78 -10.71
CA SER A 143 -2.91 11.85 -9.61
C SER A 143 -3.75 10.61 -9.80
N GLU A 144 -3.23 9.45 -9.39
CA GLU A 144 -3.97 8.20 -9.30
C GLU A 144 -4.67 8.09 -7.93
N ILE A 145 -5.84 7.49 -7.90
CA ILE A 145 -6.59 7.21 -6.68
C ILE A 145 -6.88 5.71 -6.65
N ASP A 146 -6.35 5.03 -5.63
CA ASP A 146 -6.63 3.62 -5.36
C ASP A 146 -7.44 3.47 -4.08
N ILE A 147 -8.54 2.69 -4.13
CA ILE A 147 -9.44 2.49 -3.01
C ILE A 147 -9.61 0.99 -2.76
N TRP A 148 -9.23 0.52 -1.58
CA TRP A 148 -9.38 -0.89 -1.18
C TRP A 148 -9.62 -1.03 0.32
N GLY A 149 -10.31 -2.09 0.74
CA GLY A 149 -10.61 -2.33 2.16
C GLY A 149 -11.20 -1.10 2.84
N ASN A 150 -10.46 -0.53 3.81
CA ASN A 150 -10.75 0.74 4.47
C ASN A 150 -9.66 1.79 4.21
N LYS A 151 -8.97 1.70 3.06
CA LYS A 151 -7.84 2.54 2.67
C LYS A 151 -8.09 3.26 1.35
N VAL A 152 -7.50 4.45 1.25
CA VAL A 152 -7.43 5.25 0.04
C VAL A 152 -5.98 5.69 -0.16
N ALA A 153 -5.41 5.40 -1.32
CA ALA A 153 -4.15 5.99 -1.75
C ALA A 153 -4.41 7.14 -2.72
N LEU A 154 -3.70 8.24 -2.52
CA LEU A 154 -3.59 9.35 -3.46
C LEU A 154 -2.14 9.40 -3.93
N ILE A 155 -1.90 9.22 -5.23
CA ILE A 155 -0.56 9.07 -5.79
C ILE A 155 -0.34 10.17 -6.83
N SER A 156 0.64 11.03 -6.59
CA SER A 156 1.06 12.08 -7.53
C SER A 156 2.29 11.63 -8.30
N PHE A 157 2.34 11.98 -9.60
CA PHE A 157 3.44 11.63 -10.51
C PHE A 157 4.11 12.86 -11.13
N LYS A 158 3.54 14.06 -10.98
CA LYS A 158 3.90 15.23 -11.77
C LYS A 158 5.32 15.75 -11.48
N ASP A 159 5.61 16.11 -10.24
CA ASP A 159 6.91 16.71 -9.87
C ASP A 159 7.81 15.71 -9.15
N ALA A 160 7.19 14.83 -8.38
CA ALA A 160 7.82 13.71 -7.71
C ALA A 160 6.78 12.60 -7.53
N VAL A 161 7.25 11.36 -7.47
CA VAL A 161 6.38 10.23 -7.12
C VAL A 161 6.16 10.25 -5.61
N ILE A 162 4.98 10.68 -5.21
CA ILE A 162 4.58 10.75 -3.80
C ILE A 162 3.22 10.08 -3.67
N GLY A 163 3.13 9.11 -2.78
CA GLY A 163 1.88 8.46 -2.42
C GLY A 163 1.49 8.71 -0.97
N THR A 164 0.23 9.00 -0.72
CA THR A 164 -0.33 9.11 0.63
C THR A 164 -1.44 8.09 0.79
N VAL A 165 -1.28 7.18 1.74
CA VAL A 165 -2.31 6.19 2.10
C VAL A 165 -3.02 6.65 3.37
N ILE A 166 -4.33 6.79 3.28
CA ILE A 166 -5.23 7.16 4.38
C ILE A 166 -6.04 5.92 4.75
N GLU A 167 -5.93 5.47 5.98
CA GLU A 167 -6.72 4.35 6.52
C GLU A 167 -7.82 4.91 7.41
N ASN A 168 -9.04 4.96 6.88
CA ASN A 168 -10.23 5.44 7.58
C ASN A 168 -11.51 4.98 6.88
N ALA A 169 -12.38 4.29 7.59
CA ALA A 169 -13.60 3.70 7.03
C ALA A 169 -14.54 4.74 6.40
N SER A 170 -14.77 5.89 7.06
CA SER A 170 -15.70 6.92 6.57
C SER A 170 -15.17 7.62 5.32
N ILE A 171 -13.86 7.91 5.27
CA ILE A 171 -13.21 8.49 4.07
C ILE A 171 -13.30 7.48 2.93
N THR A 172 -12.97 6.22 3.18
CA THR A 172 -13.00 5.18 2.15
C THR A 172 -14.42 4.94 1.63
N GLU A 173 -15.43 4.92 2.51
CA GLU A 173 -16.85 4.81 2.10
C GLU A 173 -17.26 5.99 1.21
N THR A 174 -16.86 7.21 1.55
CA THR A 174 -17.12 8.40 0.75
C THR A 174 -16.48 8.26 -0.64
N MET A 175 -15.22 7.87 -0.70
CA MET A 175 -14.49 7.71 -1.96
C MET A 175 -15.07 6.57 -2.81
N LYS A 176 -15.50 5.46 -2.21
CA LYS A 176 -16.22 4.39 -2.92
C LYS A 176 -17.52 4.91 -3.55
N LYS A 177 -18.32 5.68 -2.80
CA LYS A 177 -19.56 6.29 -3.33
C LYS A 177 -19.30 7.25 -4.49
N LEU A 178 -18.23 8.05 -4.41
CA LEU A 178 -17.83 8.93 -5.51
C LEU A 178 -17.39 8.11 -6.73
N PHE A 179 -16.55 7.09 -6.53
CA PHE A 179 -16.15 6.18 -7.60
C PHE A 179 -17.37 5.56 -8.30
N GLU A 180 -18.35 5.03 -7.54
CA GLU A 180 -19.54 4.41 -8.13
C GLU A 180 -20.36 5.39 -8.97
N LYS A 181 -20.44 6.67 -8.58
CA LYS A 181 -21.12 7.69 -9.39
C LYS A 181 -20.40 7.94 -10.71
N VAL A 182 -19.09 8.04 -10.67
CA VAL A 182 -18.27 8.19 -11.88
C VAL A 182 -18.36 6.93 -12.73
N TRP A 183 -18.26 5.74 -12.11
CA TRP A 183 -18.39 4.46 -12.79
C TRP A 183 -19.69 4.32 -13.56
N GLN A 184 -20.81 4.73 -12.99
CA GLN A 184 -22.12 4.72 -13.65
C GLN A 184 -22.22 5.72 -14.81
N ALA A 185 -21.47 6.82 -14.75
CA ALA A 185 -21.47 7.86 -15.78
C ALA A 185 -20.50 7.57 -16.95
N THR A 186 -19.59 6.60 -16.79
CA THR A 186 -18.60 6.23 -17.80
C THR A 186 -19.06 5.04 -18.63
N SER A 187 -18.53 4.89 -19.85
CA SER A 187 -18.88 3.77 -20.73
C SER A 187 -17.83 2.66 -20.70
N ALA A 188 -18.27 1.43 -21.03
CA ALA A 188 -17.42 0.27 -21.16
C ALA A 188 -16.59 0.27 -22.46
N ASN A 189 -16.89 1.14 -23.42
CA ASN A 189 -16.22 1.27 -24.71
C ASN A 189 -15.96 2.72 -25.07
N SER A 190 -14.79 2.99 -25.65
CA SER A 190 -14.44 4.32 -26.20
C SER A 190 -15.38 4.79 -27.32
N GLN A 191 -16.00 3.85 -28.06
CA GLN A 191 -16.86 4.14 -29.20
C GLN A 191 -18.29 4.56 -28.80
N ASP A 192 -18.79 4.13 -27.64
CA ASP A 192 -20.14 4.46 -27.19
C ASP A 192 -20.33 5.94 -26.80
N ASN A 193 -19.22 6.68 -26.60
CA ASN A 193 -19.28 8.11 -26.30
C ASN A 193 -19.25 9.01 -27.54
N ALA A 194 -18.80 8.52 -28.70
CA ALA A 194 -18.78 9.29 -29.94
C ALA A 194 -20.19 9.51 -30.54
N GLU A 195 -21.17 8.67 -30.18
CA GLU A 195 -22.56 8.78 -30.65
C GLU A 195 -23.46 9.62 -29.73
N LYS A 196 -22.95 10.11 -28.58
CA LYS A 196 -23.73 10.88 -27.58
C LYS A 196 -23.39 12.37 -27.52
N LEU A 197 -22.50 12.86 -28.38
CA LEU A 197 -22.15 14.27 -28.58
C LEU A 197 -22.64 14.75 -29.95
#